data_4c5ac599eb137d2801c87d0920dfb442
#
_entry.id   4c5ac599eb137d2801c87d0920dfb442
#
_cell.length_a   1.000
_cell.length_b   1.000
_cell.length_c   1.000
_cell.angle_alpha   90.00
_cell.angle_beta   90.00
_cell.angle_gamma   90.00
#
_symmetry.space_group_name_H-M   'P 1'
#
loop_
_entity.id
_entity.type
_entity.pdbx_description
1 polymer ?
#
loop_
_entity_poly.entity_id
_entity_poly.type
_entity_poly.pdbx_seq_one_letter_code
_entity_poly.pdbx_strand_id
1 'polypeptide(L)'
;LQLATEHVKIRIPKTKQGKTEIENYYAADVVERYKVTPREFIDVKALMGDTSDNIPGVPGVGEKTATKIIVEYGSIENAYKHASELKPPRASKNLVEYWDQAQMSKVLATIDVDADFAYELEEAKLGNLYTEEAYVYFQRLQFKNLLNRFDVQSENSIEDAFVIAVGKEEIQKIFAEAEKAQTVGAVLYKDTRNVLPLFAGNAE
;
A
#
# COMPACT_ATOMS: atom_id res chain seq x y z
N LEU A 1 -10.07 -13.15 2.32
CA LEU A 1 -10.67 -13.47 3.63
C LEU A 1 -10.46 -14.94 4.03
N GLN A 2 -10.28 -15.86 3.07
CA GLN A 2 -10.13 -17.30 3.32
C GLN A 2 -8.94 -17.68 4.26
N LEU A 3 -7.93 -16.82 4.39
CA LEU A 3 -6.78 -17.02 5.28
C LEU A 3 -6.99 -16.45 6.70
N ALA A 4 -8.15 -15.87 6.99
CA ALA A 4 -8.45 -15.35 8.32
C ALA A 4 -8.60 -16.50 9.31
N THR A 5 -7.90 -16.42 10.45
CA THR A 5 -7.99 -17.36 11.58
C THR A 5 -8.17 -16.59 12.87
N GLU A 6 -8.11 -17.25 14.01
CA GLU A 6 -8.04 -16.59 15.33
C GLU A 6 -6.70 -15.84 15.53
N HIS A 7 -5.65 -16.25 14.80
CA HIS A 7 -4.30 -15.66 14.92
C HIS A 7 -3.93 -14.83 13.68
N VAL A 8 -4.57 -15.05 12.54
CA VAL A 8 -4.28 -14.34 11.28
C VAL A 8 -5.38 -13.31 10.99
N LYS A 9 -4.98 -12.05 11.01
CA LYS A 9 -5.85 -10.91 10.71
C LYS A 9 -5.66 -10.43 9.27
N ILE A 10 -6.73 -10.40 8.51
CA ILE A 10 -6.75 -9.81 7.16
C ILE A 10 -7.09 -8.33 7.26
N ARG A 11 -6.29 -7.49 6.63
CA ARG A 11 -6.48 -6.04 6.59
C ARG A 11 -6.77 -5.60 5.17
N ILE A 12 -7.95 -5.02 4.94
CA ILE A 12 -8.40 -4.58 3.62
C ILE A 12 -8.52 -3.05 3.61
N PRO A 13 -7.65 -2.34 2.87
CA PRO A 13 -7.81 -0.90 2.67
C PRO A 13 -8.99 -0.63 1.75
N LYS A 14 -9.90 0.25 2.16
CA LYS A 14 -11.02 0.73 1.36
C LYS A 14 -10.99 2.24 1.27
N THR A 15 -10.88 2.74 0.05
CA THR A 15 -10.93 4.19 -0.19
C THR A 15 -12.35 4.61 -0.52
N LYS A 16 -12.90 5.48 0.34
CA LYS A 16 -14.20 6.12 0.15
C LYS A 16 -14.02 7.63 0.25
N GLN A 17 -14.51 8.36 -0.75
CA GLN A 17 -14.47 9.83 -0.76
C GLN A 17 -13.09 10.43 -0.45
N GLY A 18 -12.02 9.82 -0.98
CA GLY A 18 -10.63 10.28 -0.78
C GLY A 18 -10.01 9.94 0.58
N LYS A 19 -10.75 9.26 1.47
CA LYS A 19 -10.21 8.72 2.73
C LYS A 19 -10.07 7.22 2.64
N THR A 20 -8.90 6.70 3.05
CA THR A 20 -8.66 5.26 3.13
C THR A 20 -8.90 4.79 4.55
N GLU A 21 -9.88 3.93 4.72
CA GLU A 21 -10.18 3.21 5.95
C GLU A 21 -9.66 1.77 5.83
N ILE A 22 -9.20 1.21 6.94
CA ILE A 22 -8.72 -0.16 6.98
C ILE A 22 -9.75 -1.01 7.71
N GLU A 23 -10.37 -1.92 6.99
CA GLU A 23 -11.21 -2.96 7.59
C GLU A 23 -10.31 -4.12 8.05
N ASN A 24 -10.56 -4.62 9.26
CA ASN A 24 -9.82 -5.73 9.84
C ASN A 24 -10.75 -6.92 10.02
N TYR A 25 -10.27 -8.12 9.67
CA TYR A 25 -11.06 -9.35 9.74
C TYR A 25 -10.25 -10.49 10.34
N TYR A 26 -10.62 -10.96 11.51
CA TYR A 26 -10.33 -12.30 12.00
C TYR A 26 -11.42 -13.27 11.50
N ALA A 27 -11.29 -14.57 11.77
CA ALA A 27 -12.29 -15.55 11.35
C ALA A 27 -13.70 -15.22 11.88
N ALA A 28 -13.80 -14.77 13.14
CA ALA A 28 -15.06 -14.38 13.76
C ALA A 28 -15.72 -13.18 13.04
N ASP A 29 -14.92 -12.19 12.64
CA ASP A 29 -15.41 -11.00 11.93
C ASP A 29 -15.94 -11.36 10.53
N VAL A 30 -15.32 -12.37 9.88
CA VAL A 30 -15.82 -12.89 8.60
C VAL A 30 -17.20 -13.53 8.78
N VAL A 31 -17.36 -14.37 9.80
CA VAL A 31 -18.64 -15.01 10.14
C VAL A 31 -19.68 -13.96 10.51
N GLU A 32 -19.33 -12.98 11.32
CA GLU A 32 -20.26 -11.92 11.70
C GLU A 32 -20.78 -11.16 10.48
N ARG A 33 -19.87 -10.78 9.58
CA ARG A 33 -20.21 -9.93 8.42
C ARG A 33 -20.86 -10.68 7.27
N TYR A 34 -20.30 -11.84 6.90
CA TYR A 34 -20.70 -12.59 5.71
C TYR A 34 -21.56 -13.80 6.02
N LYS A 35 -21.73 -14.15 7.31
CA LYS A 35 -22.51 -15.31 7.77
C LYS A 35 -21.98 -16.67 7.28
N VAL A 36 -20.75 -16.69 6.81
CA VAL A 36 -20.01 -17.87 6.35
C VAL A 36 -18.62 -17.88 6.96
N THR A 37 -18.04 -19.05 7.14
CA THR A 37 -16.65 -19.20 7.59
C THR A 37 -15.65 -18.69 6.51
N PRO A 38 -14.40 -18.40 6.87
CA PRO A 38 -13.35 -18.08 5.89
C PRO A 38 -13.22 -19.11 4.76
N ARG A 39 -13.40 -20.39 5.07
CA ARG A 39 -13.35 -21.46 4.08
C ARG A 39 -14.56 -21.46 3.15
N GLU A 40 -15.75 -21.33 3.69
CA GLU A 40 -17.00 -21.23 2.90
C GLU A 40 -17.03 -19.97 2.04
N PHE A 41 -16.27 -18.94 2.41
CA PHE A 41 -16.15 -17.72 1.60
C PHE A 41 -15.54 -17.99 0.21
N ILE A 42 -14.77 -19.07 0.03
CA ILE A 42 -14.29 -19.54 -1.27
C ILE A 42 -15.50 -19.89 -2.17
N ASP A 43 -16.45 -20.61 -1.61
CA ASP A 43 -17.67 -21.03 -2.33
C ASP A 43 -18.57 -19.83 -2.66
N VAL A 44 -18.64 -18.83 -1.78
CA VAL A 44 -19.32 -17.57 -2.09
C VAL A 44 -18.66 -16.89 -3.30
N LYS A 45 -17.31 -16.84 -3.35
CA LYS A 45 -16.56 -16.31 -4.48
C LYS A 45 -16.74 -17.15 -5.75
N ALA A 46 -16.80 -18.46 -5.64
CA ALA A 46 -17.06 -19.36 -6.77
C ALA A 46 -18.40 -19.07 -7.44
N LEU A 47 -19.43 -18.73 -6.66
CA LEU A 47 -20.75 -18.39 -7.17
C LEU A 47 -20.84 -16.96 -7.70
N MET A 48 -20.38 -15.97 -6.93
CA MET A 48 -20.54 -14.55 -7.32
C MET A 48 -19.50 -14.08 -8.34
N GLY A 49 -18.39 -14.78 -8.46
CA GLY A 49 -17.22 -14.34 -9.22
C GLY A 49 -16.43 -13.21 -8.55
N ASP A 50 -15.37 -12.79 -9.22
CA ASP A 50 -14.59 -11.63 -8.87
C ASP A 50 -14.05 -10.94 -10.12
N THR A 51 -14.59 -9.77 -10.43
CA THR A 51 -14.21 -9.03 -11.64
C THR A 51 -12.78 -8.48 -11.57
N SER A 52 -12.23 -8.25 -10.36
CA SER A 52 -10.85 -7.79 -10.21
C SER A 52 -9.84 -8.87 -10.57
N ASP A 53 -10.18 -10.12 -10.30
CA ASP A 53 -9.33 -11.29 -10.55
C ASP A 53 -9.78 -12.08 -11.81
N ASN A 54 -10.74 -11.52 -12.55
CA ASN A 54 -11.33 -12.15 -13.75
C ASN A 54 -11.92 -13.56 -13.48
N ILE A 55 -12.48 -13.75 -12.29
CA ILE A 55 -13.18 -14.99 -11.91
C ILE A 55 -14.65 -14.84 -12.34
N PRO A 56 -15.15 -15.70 -13.26
CA PRO A 56 -16.45 -15.47 -13.89
C PRO A 56 -17.66 -15.67 -12.96
N GLY A 57 -17.56 -16.59 -12.00
CA GLY A 57 -18.71 -16.96 -11.15
C GLY A 57 -19.86 -17.60 -11.93
N VAL A 58 -21.05 -17.58 -11.36
CA VAL A 58 -22.29 -18.04 -11.97
C VAL A 58 -23.11 -16.83 -12.44
N PRO A 59 -23.46 -16.73 -13.73
CA PRO A 59 -24.20 -15.59 -14.27
C PRO A 59 -25.48 -15.28 -13.48
N GLY A 60 -25.64 -14.01 -13.06
CA GLY A 60 -26.81 -13.55 -12.31
C GLY A 60 -26.84 -13.95 -10.82
N VAL A 61 -25.77 -14.54 -10.30
CA VAL A 61 -25.60 -14.81 -8.87
C VAL A 61 -24.63 -13.78 -8.30
N GLY A 62 -25.16 -12.76 -7.61
CA GLY A 62 -24.33 -11.77 -6.90
C GLY A 62 -24.10 -12.16 -5.44
N GLU A 63 -23.31 -11.35 -4.72
CA GLU A 63 -22.88 -11.59 -3.33
C GLU A 63 -24.01 -12.03 -2.40
N LYS A 64 -25.14 -11.29 -2.39
CA LYS A 64 -26.27 -11.59 -1.50
C LYS A 64 -26.90 -12.97 -1.77
N THR A 65 -27.00 -13.37 -3.04
CA THR A 65 -27.56 -14.66 -3.43
C THR A 65 -26.56 -15.78 -3.15
N ALA A 66 -25.30 -15.59 -3.51
CA ALA A 66 -24.22 -16.52 -3.23
C ALA A 66 -24.11 -16.81 -1.72
N THR A 67 -24.07 -15.75 -0.90
CA THR A 67 -24.01 -15.90 0.58
C THR A 67 -25.20 -16.70 1.11
N LYS A 68 -26.43 -16.42 0.67
CA LYS A 68 -27.62 -17.19 1.10
C LYS A 68 -27.50 -18.66 0.74
N ILE A 69 -27.07 -18.96 -0.48
CA ILE A 69 -26.89 -20.33 -0.95
C ILE A 69 -25.86 -21.05 -0.06
N ILE A 70 -24.72 -20.43 0.22
CA ILE A 70 -23.66 -21.07 1.00
C ILE A 70 -24.06 -21.20 2.48
N VAL A 71 -24.74 -20.23 3.06
CA VAL A 71 -25.29 -20.34 4.42
C VAL A 71 -26.26 -21.52 4.53
N GLU A 72 -27.06 -21.79 3.49
CA GLU A 72 -28.06 -22.85 3.51
C GLU A 72 -27.47 -24.23 3.18
N TYR A 73 -26.54 -24.29 2.22
CA TYR A 73 -26.03 -25.57 1.70
C TYR A 73 -24.57 -25.87 2.08
N GLY A 74 -23.83 -24.92 2.61
CA GLY A 74 -22.45 -25.06 3.07
C GLY A 74 -21.38 -25.06 1.96
N SER A 75 -21.73 -25.53 0.75
CA SER A 75 -20.80 -25.57 -0.39
C SER A 75 -21.54 -25.53 -1.72
N ILE A 76 -20.82 -25.19 -2.82
CA ILE A 76 -21.40 -25.20 -4.17
C ILE A 76 -21.80 -26.60 -4.61
N GLU A 77 -21.06 -27.63 -4.20
CA GLU A 77 -21.33 -29.03 -4.54
C GLU A 77 -22.64 -29.50 -3.91
N ASN A 78 -22.87 -29.12 -2.65
CA ASN A 78 -24.12 -29.46 -1.97
C ASN A 78 -25.29 -28.64 -2.53
N ALA A 79 -25.10 -27.37 -2.83
CA ALA A 79 -26.07 -26.54 -3.49
C ALA A 79 -26.48 -27.10 -4.88
N TYR A 80 -25.50 -27.61 -5.65
CA TYR A 80 -25.76 -28.25 -6.94
C TYR A 80 -26.60 -29.51 -6.80
N LYS A 81 -26.32 -30.38 -5.81
CA LYS A 81 -27.12 -31.59 -5.55
C LYS A 81 -28.57 -31.27 -5.20
N HIS A 82 -28.82 -30.12 -4.58
CA HIS A 82 -30.18 -29.68 -4.19
C HIS A 82 -30.69 -28.55 -5.08
N ALA A 83 -30.18 -28.45 -6.31
CA ALA A 83 -30.50 -27.36 -7.21
C ALA A 83 -32.01 -27.17 -7.43
N SER A 84 -32.80 -28.26 -7.43
CA SER A 84 -34.26 -28.20 -7.57
C SER A 84 -35.00 -27.44 -6.45
N GLU A 85 -34.39 -27.35 -5.28
CA GLU A 85 -34.93 -26.69 -4.08
C GLU A 85 -34.39 -25.27 -3.90
N LEU A 86 -33.31 -24.94 -4.64
CA LEU A 86 -32.56 -23.72 -4.49
C LEU A 86 -33.36 -22.50 -4.95
N LYS A 87 -33.32 -21.44 -4.14
CA LYS A 87 -33.96 -20.14 -4.42
C LYS A 87 -32.91 -19.02 -4.58
N PRO A 88 -33.13 -18.09 -5.52
CA PRO A 88 -34.25 -17.98 -6.45
C PRO A 88 -34.15 -18.96 -7.64
N PRO A 89 -35.24 -19.30 -8.32
CA PRO A 89 -35.23 -20.29 -9.42
C PRO A 89 -34.22 -19.97 -10.54
N ARG A 90 -33.96 -18.71 -10.79
CA ARG A 90 -32.94 -18.28 -11.77
C ARG A 90 -31.50 -18.70 -11.33
N ALA A 91 -31.20 -18.57 -10.05
CA ALA A 91 -29.90 -19.00 -9.54
C ALA A 91 -29.74 -20.51 -9.60
N SER A 92 -30.81 -21.27 -9.28
CA SER A 92 -30.88 -22.72 -9.46
C SER A 92 -30.58 -23.14 -10.89
N LYS A 93 -31.35 -22.59 -11.86
CA LYS A 93 -31.14 -22.87 -13.27
C LYS A 93 -29.72 -22.56 -13.72
N ASN A 94 -29.21 -21.37 -13.37
CA ASN A 94 -27.91 -20.94 -13.80
C ASN A 94 -26.77 -21.74 -13.11
N LEU A 95 -26.93 -22.16 -11.86
CA LEU A 95 -25.95 -23.05 -11.20
C LEU A 95 -25.82 -24.39 -11.93
N VAL A 96 -26.96 -24.96 -12.39
CA VAL A 96 -26.94 -26.21 -13.17
C VAL A 96 -26.34 -25.99 -14.56
N GLU A 97 -26.73 -24.92 -15.25
CA GLU A 97 -26.28 -24.60 -16.61
C GLU A 97 -24.79 -24.28 -16.67
N TYR A 98 -24.26 -23.55 -15.64
CA TYR A 98 -22.88 -23.09 -15.57
C TYR A 98 -22.09 -23.82 -14.49
N TRP A 99 -22.40 -25.10 -14.25
CA TRP A 99 -21.72 -25.87 -13.20
C TRP A 99 -20.22 -25.97 -13.36
N ASP A 100 -19.73 -26.26 -14.56
CA ASP A 100 -18.31 -26.36 -14.86
C ASP A 100 -17.59 -25.02 -14.61
N GLN A 101 -18.26 -23.91 -14.93
CA GLN A 101 -17.75 -22.58 -14.66
C GLN A 101 -17.71 -22.26 -13.16
N ALA A 102 -18.69 -22.71 -12.39
CA ALA A 102 -18.69 -22.58 -10.94
C ALA A 102 -17.53 -23.36 -10.29
N GLN A 103 -17.29 -24.58 -10.75
CA GLN A 103 -16.16 -25.40 -10.30
C GLN A 103 -14.81 -24.76 -10.65
N MET A 104 -14.64 -24.30 -11.87
CA MET A 104 -13.45 -23.55 -12.29
C MET A 104 -13.27 -22.29 -11.43
N SER A 105 -14.34 -21.53 -11.21
CA SER A 105 -14.30 -20.33 -10.36
C SER A 105 -13.89 -20.64 -8.93
N LYS A 106 -14.31 -21.79 -8.37
CA LYS A 106 -13.87 -22.26 -7.05
C LYS A 106 -12.38 -22.53 -7.01
N VAL A 107 -11.85 -23.21 -8.03
CA VAL A 107 -10.39 -23.46 -8.15
C VAL A 107 -9.62 -22.15 -8.22
N LEU A 108 -10.05 -21.21 -9.07
CA LEU A 108 -9.40 -19.91 -9.22
C LEU A 108 -9.50 -19.04 -7.96
N ALA A 109 -10.61 -19.13 -7.21
CA ALA A 109 -10.81 -18.40 -5.97
C ALA A 109 -10.05 -18.98 -4.77
N THR A 110 -9.58 -20.23 -4.87
CA THR A 110 -8.86 -20.90 -3.78
C THR A 110 -7.40 -20.50 -3.79
N ILE A 111 -6.92 -19.92 -2.69
CA ILE A 111 -5.50 -19.61 -2.52
C ILE A 111 -4.73 -20.92 -2.31
N ASP A 112 -3.65 -21.10 -3.07
CA ASP A 112 -2.69 -22.15 -2.84
C ASP A 112 -1.84 -21.80 -1.61
N VAL A 113 -2.04 -22.55 -0.53
CA VAL A 113 -1.31 -22.35 0.74
C VAL A 113 -0.02 -23.17 0.80
N ASP A 114 0.17 -24.08 -0.15
CA ASP A 114 1.32 -24.98 -0.22
C ASP A 114 2.25 -24.58 -1.38
N ALA A 115 2.12 -23.36 -1.89
CA ALA A 115 2.98 -22.83 -2.93
C ALA A 115 4.45 -22.90 -2.50
N ASP A 116 5.29 -23.54 -3.33
CA ASP A 116 6.72 -23.66 -3.07
C ASP A 116 7.42 -22.33 -3.33
N PHE A 117 7.97 -21.74 -2.29
CA PHE A 117 8.83 -20.55 -2.40
C PHE A 117 10.04 -20.71 -1.47
N ALA A 118 11.22 -20.46 -2.03
CA ALA A 118 12.50 -20.69 -1.36
C ALA A 118 12.94 -19.48 -0.51
N TYR A 119 12.10 -19.01 0.41
CA TYR A 119 12.46 -17.92 1.33
C TYR A 119 12.25 -18.35 2.78
N GLU A 120 13.28 -18.15 3.58
CA GLU A 120 13.15 -18.26 5.02
C GLU A 120 12.57 -16.94 5.60
N LEU A 121 11.71 -17.04 6.61
CA LEU A 121 11.08 -15.88 7.23
C LEU A 121 12.12 -14.88 7.80
N GLU A 122 13.27 -15.40 8.23
CA GLU A 122 14.38 -14.60 8.75
C GLU A 122 14.99 -13.68 7.67
N GLU A 123 15.02 -14.11 6.41
CA GLU A 123 15.52 -13.33 5.28
C GLU A 123 14.55 -12.17 4.91
N ALA A 124 13.28 -12.31 5.29
CA ALA A 124 12.27 -11.28 5.06
C ALA A 124 12.29 -10.15 6.12
N LYS A 125 13.24 -10.16 7.07
CA LYS A 125 13.39 -9.07 8.02
C LYS A 125 13.79 -7.79 7.31
N LEU A 126 13.04 -6.73 7.57
CA LEU A 126 13.37 -5.41 7.06
C LEU A 126 14.63 -4.89 7.73
N GLY A 127 15.65 -4.60 6.93
CA GLY A 127 16.83 -3.84 7.37
C GLY A 127 16.54 -2.33 7.39
N ASN A 128 17.60 -1.53 7.49
CA ASN A 128 17.48 -0.09 7.34
C ASN A 128 17.15 0.25 5.88
N LEU A 129 15.96 0.76 5.64
CA LEU A 129 15.50 1.20 4.32
C LEU A 129 15.98 2.61 3.95
N TYR A 130 16.49 3.35 4.92
CA TYR A 130 16.90 4.74 4.78
C TYR A 130 18.42 4.84 4.72
N THR A 131 19.00 4.25 3.65
CA THR A 131 20.46 4.31 3.41
C THR A 131 20.83 5.57 2.63
N GLU A 132 22.11 5.94 2.62
CA GLU A 132 22.60 7.09 1.84
C GLU A 132 22.33 6.89 0.33
N GLU A 133 22.51 5.67 -0.17
CA GLU A 133 22.22 5.37 -1.58
C GLU A 133 20.73 5.56 -1.88
N ALA A 134 19.83 5.11 -1.01
CA ALA A 134 18.40 5.32 -1.17
C ALA A 134 18.05 6.82 -1.18
N TYR A 135 18.71 7.62 -0.33
CA TYR A 135 18.53 9.06 -0.31
C TYR A 135 18.90 9.72 -1.64
N VAL A 136 20.08 9.37 -2.19
CA VAL A 136 20.54 9.88 -3.49
C VAL A 136 19.57 9.53 -4.62
N TYR A 137 19.07 8.30 -4.64
CA TYR A 137 18.07 7.89 -5.63
C TYR A 137 16.76 8.66 -5.49
N PHE A 138 16.27 8.87 -4.27
CA PHE A 138 15.04 9.62 -4.05
C PHE A 138 15.20 11.11 -4.38
N GLN A 139 16.37 11.69 -4.17
CA GLN A 139 16.68 13.05 -4.66
C GLN A 139 16.61 13.10 -6.19
N ARG A 140 17.27 12.16 -6.87
CA ARG A 140 17.28 12.08 -8.34
C ARG A 140 15.87 11.89 -8.91
N LEU A 141 15.03 11.11 -8.25
CA LEU A 141 13.65 10.85 -8.64
C LEU A 141 12.67 11.92 -8.15
N GLN A 142 13.15 12.92 -7.42
CA GLN A 142 12.36 14.01 -6.84
C GLN A 142 11.21 13.55 -5.93
N PHE A 143 11.41 12.49 -5.17
CA PHE A 143 10.42 11.94 -4.23
C PHE A 143 10.42 12.70 -2.90
N LYS A 144 9.95 13.95 -2.93
CA LYS A 144 9.99 14.89 -1.79
C LYS A 144 9.42 14.31 -0.49
N ASN A 145 8.27 13.62 -0.57
CA ASN A 145 7.63 13.04 0.61
C ASN A 145 8.40 11.87 1.21
N LEU A 146 9.19 11.15 0.41
CA LEU A 146 10.03 10.07 0.90
C LEU A 146 11.33 10.61 1.49
N LEU A 147 11.90 11.67 0.94
CA LEU A 147 13.09 12.34 1.48
C LEU A 147 12.86 12.83 2.92
N ASN A 148 11.66 13.32 3.23
CA ASN A 148 11.29 13.76 4.59
C ASN A 148 11.23 12.62 5.63
N ARG A 149 11.35 11.35 5.22
CA ARG A 149 11.35 10.18 6.12
C ARG A 149 12.77 9.74 6.51
N PHE A 150 13.77 10.29 5.85
CA PHE A 150 15.13 10.07 6.28
C PHE A 150 15.38 10.97 7.49
N ASP A 151 15.74 10.38 8.62
CA ASP A 151 16.38 11.11 9.70
C ASP A 151 17.77 11.46 9.20
N VAL A 152 17.86 12.56 8.45
CA VAL A 152 19.12 13.14 8.04
C VAL A 152 19.72 13.79 9.29
N GLN A 153 20.28 12.99 10.16
CA GLN A 153 21.46 13.42 10.88
C GLN A 153 22.57 13.49 9.81
N SER A 154 22.48 14.51 8.98
CA SER A 154 23.58 14.81 8.07
C SER A 154 24.72 15.27 8.96
N GLU A 155 25.73 14.42 9.12
CA GLU A 155 27.05 14.86 9.56
C GLU A 155 27.63 15.93 8.63
N ASN A 156 26.97 16.17 7.51
CA ASN A 156 27.18 17.26 6.57
C ASN A 156 25.83 17.91 6.24
N SER A 157 25.22 18.63 7.20
CA SER A 157 24.15 19.53 6.82
C SER A 157 24.73 20.55 5.83
N ILE A 158 23.96 20.88 4.78
CA ILE A 158 24.35 21.98 3.90
C ILE A 158 24.65 23.24 4.76
N GLU A 159 24.00 23.38 5.90
CA GLU A 159 24.21 24.42 6.89
C GLU A 159 25.63 24.42 7.48
N ASP A 160 26.23 23.23 7.68
CA ASP A 160 27.62 23.13 8.15
C ASP A 160 28.64 23.50 7.06
N ALA A 161 28.20 23.52 5.80
CA ALA A 161 29.04 23.97 4.68
C ALA A 161 28.97 25.48 4.45
N PHE A 162 28.08 26.21 5.13
CA PHE A 162 28.00 27.68 5.04
C PHE A 162 28.80 28.34 6.15
N VAL A 163 29.71 29.21 5.77
CA VAL A 163 30.40 30.10 6.68
C VAL A 163 29.80 31.50 6.57
N ILE A 164 29.23 32.00 7.64
CA ILE A 164 28.74 33.38 7.72
C ILE A 164 29.89 34.21 8.26
N ALA A 165 30.45 35.09 7.43
CA ALA A 165 31.48 36.02 7.86
C ALA A 165 30.90 37.37 8.21
N VAL A 166 31.16 37.82 9.43
CA VAL A 166 30.70 39.12 9.93
C VAL A 166 31.95 39.93 10.31
N GLY A 167 32.18 40.97 9.54
CA GLY A 167 33.31 41.86 9.78
C GLY A 167 34.45 41.68 8.80
N LYS A 168 35.30 42.70 8.75
CA LYS A 168 36.32 42.84 7.71
C LYS A 168 37.37 41.72 7.71
N GLU A 169 37.77 41.27 8.90
CA GLU A 169 38.82 40.24 9.03
C GLU A 169 38.36 38.85 8.52
N GLU A 170 37.10 38.44 8.84
CA GLU A 170 36.56 37.18 8.41
C GLU A 170 36.27 37.18 6.90
N ILE A 171 35.77 38.29 6.39
CA ILE A 171 35.56 38.49 4.96
C ILE A 171 36.89 38.37 4.19
N GLN A 172 37.98 38.99 4.70
CA GLN A 172 39.28 38.89 4.08
C GLN A 172 39.83 37.45 4.03
N LYS A 173 39.58 36.64 5.07
CA LYS A 173 39.93 35.21 5.06
C LYS A 173 39.22 34.45 3.97
N ILE A 174 37.90 34.66 3.82
CA ILE A 174 37.12 34.00 2.77
C ILE A 174 37.58 34.40 1.36
N PHE A 175 37.87 35.66 1.13
CA PHE A 175 38.45 36.12 -0.13
C PHE A 175 39.82 35.51 -0.42
N ALA A 176 40.70 35.39 0.60
CA ALA A 176 42.00 34.76 0.46
C ALA A 176 41.93 33.24 0.18
N GLU A 177 40.85 32.57 0.63
CA GLU A 177 40.57 31.19 0.26
C GLU A 177 40.00 31.08 -1.16
N ALA A 178 39.10 31.97 -1.53
CA ALA A 178 38.52 32.04 -2.86
C ALA A 178 39.56 32.29 -3.96
N GLU A 179 40.59 33.08 -3.69
CA GLU A 179 41.72 33.33 -4.62
C GLU A 179 42.52 32.05 -4.97
N LYS A 180 42.46 31.03 -4.11
CA LYS A 180 43.14 29.73 -4.36
C LYS A 180 42.29 28.76 -5.18
N ALA A 181 41.02 29.03 -5.37
CA ALA A 181 40.10 28.19 -6.12
C ALA A 181 40.20 28.47 -7.63
N GLN A 182 40.06 27.39 -8.45
CA GLN A 182 40.05 27.54 -9.91
C GLN A 182 38.80 28.28 -10.43
N THR A 183 37.68 28.16 -9.70
CA THR A 183 36.41 28.78 -10.07
C THR A 183 35.66 29.17 -8.82
N VAL A 184 35.16 30.39 -8.78
CA VAL A 184 34.34 30.92 -7.69
C VAL A 184 33.06 31.47 -8.27
N GLY A 185 31.93 31.00 -7.75
CA GLY A 185 30.63 31.60 -8.05
C GLY A 185 30.27 32.63 -6.98
N ALA A 186 29.88 33.84 -7.41
CA ALA A 186 29.44 34.89 -6.50
C ALA A 186 28.06 35.41 -6.92
N VAL A 187 27.20 35.61 -5.94
CA VAL A 187 25.88 36.24 -6.14
C VAL A 187 25.72 37.38 -5.17
N LEU A 188 25.47 38.57 -5.70
CA LEU A 188 25.13 39.72 -4.91
C LEU A 188 23.61 39.80 -4.75
N TYR A 189 23.16 39.76 -3.52
CA TYR A 189 21.75 39.75 -3.21
C TYR A 189 21.39 40.93 -2.29
N LYS A 190 20.40 41.73 -2.68
CA LYS A 190 19.85 42.78 -1.85
C LYS A 190 18.44 42.37 -1.40
N ASP A 191 18.31 42.05 -0.12
CA ASP A 191 16.98 41.78 0.43
C ASP A 191 16.22 43.09 0.69
N THR A 192 15.18 43.31 -0.10
CA THR A 192 14.29 44.47 0.05
C THR A 192 13.14 44.23 1.04
N ARG A 193 13.04 43.03 1.63
CA ARG A 193 11.94 42.61 2.49
C ARG A 193 12.17 42.83 3.99
N ASN A 194 13.20 43.59 4.35
CA ASN A 194 13.37 44.06 5.72
C ASN A 194 13.55 42.98 6.81
N VAL A 195 14.23 41.89 6.54
CA VAL A 195 14.17 40.73 7.42
C VAL A 195 15.49 40.39 8.15
N LEU A 196 16.58 41.05 7.90
CA LEU A 196 17.76 40.83 8.74
C LEU A 196 18.42 42.15 9.14
N PRO A 197 18.43 42.48 10.45
CA PRO A 197 19.19 43.62 10.99
C PRO A 197 20.71 43.54 10.74
N LEU A 198 21.21 42.36 10.32
CA LEU A 198 22.61 42.10 10.03
C LEU A 198 23.18 42.87 8.83
N PHE A 199 22.30 43.37 7.94
CA PHE A 199 22.70 44.13 6.76
C PHE A 199 22.19 45.59 6.74
N ALA A 200 21.55 46.02 7.80
CA ALA A 200 21.02 47.41 7.92
C ALA A 200 22.01 48.37 8.62
N GLY A 201 23.21 47.93 8.90
CA GLY A 201 24.23 48.74 9.52
C GLY A 201 25.21 49.29 8.52
N ASN A 202 25.07 50.63 8.24
CA ASN A 202 26.03 51.51 7.62
C ASN A 202 26.34 51.30 6.13
N ALA A 203 25.41 51.80 5.31
CA ALA A 203 25.82 52.40 4.03
C ALA A 203 25.95 53.91 4.24
N GLU A 204 27.09 54.36 4.63
CA GLU A 204 27.65 55.65 4.31
C GLU A 204 28.89 55.43 3.45
#